data_74a774e4015b48218f66c03d8207e0a5
#
_entry.id   74a774e4015b48218f66c03d8207e0a5
#
_cell.length_a   1.000
_cell.length_b   1.000
_cell.length_c   1.000
_cell.angle_alpha   90.00
_cell.angle_beta   90.00
_cell.angle_gamma   90.00
#
_symmetry.space_group_name_H-M   'P 1'
#
loop_
_entity.id
_entity.type
_entity.pdbx_description
1 polymer ?
#
loop_
_entity_poly.entity_id
_entity_poly.type
_entity_poly.pdbx_seq_one_letter_code
_entity_poly.pdbx_strand_id
1 'polypeptide(L)'
;MRFLGIFAALSTVPAVVQGIGVKPGRICNLVTFGDSYTDVVNTGYKSVAWPAYVAGSAGVKLFPFARSGATCSNNITLHPTLSVFESQLPQYFEEKANGTTRLDPSKTVYTLWIGTNDVGANSLISGGNKASIVDTTACAVNWVKTLYDSGARNFIFQNMIPLQLVPLYAAYSWPNRFWTAPRNTTEWSVFMTELTLSGNALSKLMLKDLASKLRGAHIALFDSHSLFQDMFDHPSLYLNGTAPLNVKGASNTCVFPLDGTPGTPVCTATLGTDRDSFLWADELHPSEQADRIVAREIASVIRGKANKWTTWFS
;
A
#
# COMPACT_ATOMS: atom_id res chain seq x y z
N MET A 1 42.54 -56.08 -6.09
CA MET A 1 42.35 -54.66 -6.53
C MET A 1 40.84 -54.38 -6.58
N ARG A 2 40.34 -53.63 -5.65
CA ARG A 2 38.91 -53.20 -5.62
C ARG A 2 38.88 -51.73 -6.03
N PHE A 3 38.24 -51.40 -7.14
CA PHE A 3 38.00 -50.02 -7.58
C PHE A 3 36.77 -49.48 -6.84
N LEU A 4 36.98 -48.48 -6.02
CA LEU A 4 35.88 -47.65 -5.46
C LEU A 4 35.51 -46.57 -6.49
N GLY A 5 34.34 -46.70 -7.08
CA GLY A 5 33.77 -45.64 -7.91
C GLY A 5 33.14 -44.56 -6.99
N ILE A 6 33.64 -43.31 -7.07
CA ILE A 6 33.06 -42.13 -6.42
C ILE A 6 31.97 -41.58 -7.35
N PHE A 7 30.70 -41.75 -6.95
CA PHE A 7 29.60 -41.03 -7.61
C PHE A 7 29.50 -39.62 -7.02
N ALA A 8 29.90 -38.63 -7.80
CA ALA A 8 29.62 -37.24 -7.49
C ALA A 8 28.16 -36.94 -7.85
N ALA A 9 27.30 -36.75 -6.85
CA ALA A 9 25.95 -36.25 -7.04
C ALA A 9 26.01 -34.75 -7.33
N LEU A 10 25.77 -34.35 -8.59
CA LEU A 10 25.51 -32.96 -8.93
C LEU A 10 24.13 -32.58 -8.38
N SER A 11 24.10 -31.79 -7.30
CA SER A 11 22.91 -31.14 -6.82
C SER A 11 22.62 -29.93 -7.73
N THR A 12 21.68 -30.08 -8.66
CA THR A 12 21.12 -28.95 -9.41
C THR A 12 20.25 -28.12 -8.46
N VAL A 13 20.80 -27.03 -7.96
CA VAL A 13 19.98 -25.98 -7.31
C VAL A 13 19.12 -25.35 -8.40
N PRO A 14 17.78 -25.37 -8.29
CA PRO A 14 16.94 -24.71 -9.27
C PRO A 14 17.28 -23.20 -9.25
N ALA A 15 17.72 -22.67 -10.38
CA ALA A 15 17.88 -21.24 -10.56
C ALA A 15 16.50 -20.60 -10.36
N VAL A 16 16.36 -19.82 -9.30
CA VAL A 16 15.18 -18.94 -9.12
C VAL A 16 15.26 -17.93 -10.27
N VAL A 17 14.42 -18.13 -11.29
CA VAL A 17 14.23 -17.13 -12.34
C VAL A 17 13.58 -15.94 -11.66
N GLN A 18 14.36 -14.94 -11.26
CA GLN A 18 13.83 -13.64 -10.88
C GLN A 18 13.15 -13.05 -12.12
N GLY A 19 11.88 -12.68 -11.99
CA GLY A 19 11.14 -12.04 -13.05
C GLY A 19 11.90 -10.82 -13.58
N ILE A 20 11.86 -10.61 -14.89
CA ILE A 20 12.53 -9.48 -15.55
C ILE A 20 11.68 -8.24 -15.29
N GLY A 21 12.09 -7.40 -14.36
CA GLY A 21 11.44 -6.13 -14.03
C GLY A 21 11.36 -5.16 -15.22
N VAL A 22 10.81 -3.98 -15.00
CA VAL A 22 10.74 -2.94 -16.03
C VAL A 22 12.13 -2.52 -16.49
N LYS A 23 12.30 -2.30 -17.79
CA LYS A 23 13.58 -1.86 -18.33
C LYS A 23 13.93 -0.45 -17.85
N PRO A 24 15.17 -0.19 -17.41
CA PRO A 24 15.61 1.13 -16.97
C PRO A 24 15.30 2.22 -18.01
N GLY A 25 14.81 3.39 -17.54
CA GLY A 25 14.54 4.55 -18.37
C GLY A 25 13.37 4.43 -19.34
N ARG A 26 12.60 3.36 -19.27
CA ARG A 26 11.48 3.12 -20.20
C ARG A 26 10.16 3.72 -19.72
N ILE A 27 9.93 3.76 -18.41
CA ILE A 27 8.68 4.25 -17.82
C ILE A 27 8.65 5.77 -17.83
N CYS A 28 7.59 6.33 -18.43
CA CYS A 28 7.33 7.77 -18.52
C CYS A 28 6.01 8.17 -17.85
N ASN A 29 5.14 7.20 -17.55
CA ASN A 29 3.82 7.45 -16.96
C ASN A 29 3.61 6.58 -15.73
N LEU A 30 3.03 7.18 -14.69
CA LEU A 30 2.61 6.54 -13.46
C LEU A 30 1.11 6.71 -13.31
N VAL A 31 0.36 5.62 -13.30
CA VAL A 31 -1.08 5.60 -13.04
C VAL A 31 -1.31 5.02 -11.66
N THR A 32 -1.98 5.74 -10.77
CA THR A 32 -2.14 5.32 -9.38
C THR A 32 -3.59 5.10 -9.00
N PHE A 33 -3.86 3.94 -8.38
CA PHE A 33 -5.13 3.56 -7.78
C PHE A 33 -4.93 3.27 -6.29
N GLY A 34 -5.99 3.38 -5.52
CA GLY A 34 -5.92 3.07 -4.10
C GLY A 34 -6.79 3.97 -3.23
N ASP A 35 -6.41 4.06 -1.98
CA ASP A 35 -7.09 4.82 -0.95
C ASP A 35 -6.35 6.12 -0.56
N SER A 36 -6.59 6.61 0.67
CA SER A 36 -5.99 7.83 1.19
C SER A 36 -4.45 7.81 1.26
N TYR A 37 -3.83 6.64 1.30
CA TYR A 37 -2.37 6.52 1.27
C TYR A 37 -1.77 6.90 -0.09
N THR A 38 -2.60 6.95 -1.13
CA THR A 38 -2.19 7.23 -2.52
C THR A 38 -2.87 8.46 -3.12
N ASP A 39 -3.95 8.95 -2.48
CA ASP A 39 -4.72 10.11 -2.97
C ASP A 39 -3.88 11.39 -2.92
N VAL A 40 -3.67 12.03 -4.07
CA VAL A 40 -2.95 13.31 -4.17
C VAL A 40 -3.87 14.53 -4.19
N VAL A 41 -5.18 14.33 -4.21
CA VAL A 41 -6.20 15.39 -4.27
C VAL A 41 -6.64 15.77 -2.87
N ASN A 42 -6.91 14.76 -2.03
CA ASN A 42 -7.36 14.96 -0.66
C ASN A 42 -6.27 14.50 0.33
N THR A 43 -5.18 15.25 0.37
CA THR A 43 -4.11 15.02 1.33
C THR A 43 -4.41 15.78 2.63
N GLY A 44 -4.46 15.06 3.75
CA GLY A 44 -4.62 15.70 5.06
C GLY A 44 -3.42 16.59 5.42
N TYR A 45 -3.67 17.60 6.27
CA TYR A 45 -2.62 18.43 6.90
C TYR A 45 -1.69 19.16 5.93
N LYS A 46 -2.13 19.46 4.70
CA LYS A 46 -1.31 20.09 3.64
C LYS A 46 -0.05 19.27 3.32
N SER A 47 -0.10 17.95 3.54
CA SER A 47 0.99 17.04 3.17
C SER A 47 0.96 16.69 1.68
N VAL A 48 2.07 16.13 1.21
CA VAL A 48 2.20 15.65 -0.17
C VAL A 48 2.29 14.13 -0.14
N ALA A 49 1.38 13.45 -0.85
CA ALA A 49 1.39 11.99 -0.93
C ALA A 49 2.49 11.46 -1.85
N TRP A 50 2.93 10.24 -1.61
CA TRP A 50 4.06 9.60 -2.30
C TRP A 50 4.01 9.66 -3.84
N PRO A 51 2.86 9.59 -4.55
CA PRO A 51 2.87 9.61 -6.01
C PRO A 51 3.40 10.91 -6.61
N ALA A 52 3.12 12.04 -5.94
CA ALA A 52 3.62 13.34 -6.38
C ALA A 52 5.15 13.44 -6.24
N TYR A 53 5.72 12.87 -5.18
CA TYR A 53 7.17 12.77 -5.01
C TYR A 53 7.82 11.86 -6.06
N VAL A 54 7.18 10.72 -6.40
CA VAL A 54 7.65 9.84 -7.48
C VAL A 54 7.64 10.58 -8.82
N ALA A 55 6.55 11.29 -9.12
CA ALA A 55 6.44 12.03 -10.37
C ALA A 55 7.60 13.03 -10.55
N GLY A 56 7.90 13.81 -9.51
CA GLY A 56 9.03 14.74 -9.52
C GLY A 56 10.39 14.05 -9.59
N SER A 57 10.62 13.06 -8.72
CA SER A 57 11.93 12.41 -8.60
C SER A 57 12.25 11.47 -9.76
N ALA A 58 11.29 10.72 -10.29
CA ALA A 58 11.48 9.82 -11.43
C ALA A 58 11.29 10.49 -12.80
N GLY A 59 10.75 11.72 -12.84
CA GLY A 59 10.48 12.44 -14.08
C GLY A 59 9.37 11.79 -14.90
N VAL A 60 8.34 11.23 -14.22
CA VAL A 60 7.21 10.56 -14.88
C VAL A 60 5.95 11.41 -14.75
N LYS A 61 5.08 11.34 -15.78
CA LYS A 61 3.77 11.98 -15.71
C LYS A 61 2.83 11.17 -14.84
N LEU A 62 2.17 11.84 -13.87
CA LEU A 62 1.24 11.24 -12.93
C LEU A 62 -0.20 11.30 -13.44
N PHE A 63 -0.94 10.19 -13.30
CA PHE A 63 -2.37 10.05 -13.58
C PHE A 63 -3.05 9.48 -12.32
N PRO A 64 -3.60 10.33 -11.43
CA PRO A 64 -4.07 9.92 -10.11
C PRO A 64 -5.56 9.56 -10.12
N PHE A 65 -5.88 8.30 -9.84
CA PHE A 65 -7.26 7.81 -9.67
C PHE A 65 -7.58 7.43 -8.24
N ALA A 66 -6.59 7.29 -7.36
CA ALA A 66 -6.79 6.96 -5.94
C ALA A 66 -7.68 7.99 -5.24
N ARG A 67 -8.53 7.51 -4.31
CA ARG A 67 -9.47 8.35 -3.54
C ARG A 67 -9.50 7.93 -2.07
N SER A 68 -9.44 8.92 -1.21
CA SER A 68 -9.50 8.73 0.25
C SER A 68 -10.74 7.96 0.68
N GLY A 69 -10.56 7.01 1.62
CA GLY A 69 -11.61 6.15 2.11
C GLY A 69 -11.99 4.98 1.20
N ALA A 70 -11.37 4.85 0.02
CA ALA A 70 -11.70 3.78 -0.92
C ALA A 70 -11.44 2.40 -0.34
N THR A 71 -12.36 1.48 -0.63
CA THR A 71 -12.17 0.03 -0.55
C THR A 71 -11.90 -0.54 -1.94
N CYS A 72 -11.51 -1.80 -2.03
CA CYS A 72 -11.37 -2.44 -3.33
C CYS A 72 -12.70 -2.46 -4.08
N SER A 73 -13.79 -2.84 -3.42
CA SER A 73 -15.14 -2.86 -3.96
C SER A 73 -16.18 -2.61 -2.88
N ASN A 74 -17.09 -1.67 -3.14
CA ASN A 74 -18.23 -1.39 -2.27
C ASN A 74 -19.28 -2.53 -2.25
N ASN A 75 -19.19 -3.48 -3.20
CA ASN A 75 -20.00 -4.68 -3.18
C ASN A 75 -19.46 -5.77 -2.23
N ILE A 76 -18.22 -5.64 -1.78
CA ILE A 76 -17.55 -6.56 -0.85
C ILE A 76 -17.53 -5.93 0.55
N THR A 77 -16.92 -4.77 0.68
CA THR A 77 -16.81 -4.00 1.92
C THR A 77 -17.38 -2.61 1.66
N LEU A 78 -18.64 -2.40 2.03
CA LEU A 78 -19.34 -1.15 1.75
C LEU A 78 -18.69 0.01 2.54
N HIS A 79 -18.17 0.96 1.80
CA HIS A 79 -17.71 2.25 2.29
C HIS A 79 -18.30 3.34 1.38
N PRO A 80 -18.95 4.39 1.89
CA PRO A 80 -19.63 5.38 1.03
C PRO A 80 -18.62 6.32 0.35
N THR A 81 -17.64 5.75 -0.35
CA THR A 81 -16.53 6.44 -1.01
C THR A 81 -16.29 5.88 -2.41
N LEU A 82 -15.38 6.49 -3.15
CA LEU A 82 -15.06 6.15 -4.53
C LEU A 82 -14.11 4.94 -4.60
N SER A 83 -14.70 3.73 -4.50
CA SER A 83 -13.97 2.45 -4.52
C SER A 83 -13.20 2.20 -5.83
N VAL A 84 -12.27 1.23 -5.80
CA VAL A 84 -11.43 0.93 -6.95
C VAL A 84 -12.26 0.41 -8.11
N PHE A 85 -13.15 -0.59 -7.88
CA PHE A 85 -13.87 -1.26 -8.96
C PHE A 85 -15.10 -0.50 -9.45
N GLU A 86 -15.87 0.15 -8.58
CA GLU A 86 -17.11 0.83 -8.97
C GLU A 86 -16.90 2.30 -9.36
N SER A 87 -15.68 2.86 -9.12
CA SER A 87 -15.44 4.29 -9.38
C SER A 87 -14.12 4.57 -10.09
N GLN A 88 -13.00 4.16 -9.54
CA GLN A 88 -11.67 4.55 -10.06
C GLN A 88 -11.37 3.88 -11.41
N LEU A 89 -11.61 2.57 -11.55
CA LEU A 89 -11.45 1.85 -12.82
C LEU A 89 -12.42 2.35 -13.90
N PRO A 90 -13.72 2.54 -13.65
CA PRO A 90 -14.64 3.17 -14.61
C PRO A 90 -14.15 4.54 -15.08
N GLN A 91 -13.72 5.43 -14.18
CA GLN A 91 -13.17 6.74 -14.55
C GLN A 91 -11.94 6.58 -15.46
N TYR A 92 -11.01 5.70 -15.12
CA TYR A 92 -9.82 5.45 -15.94
C TYR A 92 -10.21 4.94 -17.33
N PHE A 93 -11.17 4.02 -17.44
CA PHE A 93 -11.60 3.48 -18.74
C PHE A 93 -12.34 4.53 -19.58
N GLU A 94 -13.12 5.39 -18.97
CA GLU A 94 -13.76 6.53 -19.66
C GLU A 94 -12.72 7.49 -20.21
N GLU A 95 -11.75 7.91 -19.39
CA GLU A 95 -10.66 8.78 -19.83
C GLU A 95 -9.79 8.16 -20.94
N LYS A 96 -9.59 6.85 -20.89
CA LYS A 96 -8.91 6.10 -21.93
C LYS A 96 -9.73 6.06 -23.23
N ALA A 97 -11.04 5.83 -23.15
CA ALA A 97 -11.92 5.73 -24.30
C ALA A 97 -12.09 7.07 -25.03
N ASN A 98 -12.21 8.17 -24.29
CA ASN A 98 -12.33 9.52 -24.85
C ASN A 98 -11.00 10.15 -25.29
N GLY A 99 -9.87 9.44 -25.07
CA GLY A 99 -8.54 9.86 -25.48
C GLY A 99 -7.86 10.88 -24.56
N THR A 100 -8.45 11.23 -23.43
CA THR A 100 -7.83 12.11 -22.41
C THR A 100 -6.59 11.46 -21.82
N THR A 101 -6.64 10.13 -21.62
CA THR A 101 -5.54 9.33 -21.10
C THR A 101 -5.01 8.36 -22.17
N ARG A 102 -4.19 8.89 -23.08
CA ARG A 102 -3.49 8.08 -24.10
C ARG A 102 -2.15 7.62 -23.56
N LEU A 103 -2.05 6.35 -23.16
CA LEU A 103 -0.88 5.78 -22.54
C LEU A 103 -0.29 4.65 -23.39
N ASP A 104 1.02 4.72 -23.63
CA ASP A 104 1.78 3.61 -24.20
C ASP A 104 1.97 2.53 -23.13
N PRO A 105 1.42 1.31 -23.28
CA PRO A 105 1.53 0.26 -22.27
C PRO A 105 2.97 -0.09 -21.92
N SER A 106 3.90 0.07 -22.86
CA SER A 106 5.31 -0.25 -22.64
C SER A 106 6.05 0.82 -21.83
N LYS A 107 5.46 2.02 -21.69
CA LYS A 107 6.03 3.18 -21.00
C LYS A 107 5.23 3.60 -19.77
N THR A 108 4.22 2.81 -19.41
CA THR A 108 3.32 3.12 -18.30
C THR A 108 3.40 2.05 -17.25
N VAL A 109 3.53 2.45 -15.98
CA VAL A 109 3.39 1.59 -14.81
C VAL A 109 2.11 1.95 -14.08
N TYR A 110 1.39 0.93 -13.65
CA TYR A 110 0.16 1.02 -12.87
C TYR A 110 0.44 0.58 -11.45
N THR A 111 -0.03 1.34 -10.47
CA THR A 111 0.15 0.99 -9.05
C THR A 111 -1.18 0.88 -8.35
N LEU A 112 -1.28 -0.07 -7.42
CA LEU A 112 -2.39 -0.21 -6.48
C LEU A 112 -1.85 -0.30 -5.07
N TRP A 113 -2.36 0.55 -4.18
CA TRP A 113 -2.20 0.43 -2.73
C TRP A 113 -3.57 0.53 -2.08
N ILE A 114 -4.10 -0.60 -1.63
CA ILE A 114 -5.47 -0.76 -1.13
C ILE A 114 -5.51 -1.83 -0.04
N GLY A 115 -6.57 -1.84 0.74
CA GLY A 115 -6.83 -2.85 1.76
C GLY A 115 -7.04 -2.25 3.15
N THR A 116 -6.48 -1.08 3.44
CA THR A 116 -6.58 -0.43 4.76
C THR A 116 -8.04 -0.24 5.18
N ASN A 117 -8.89 0.25 4.28
CA ASN A 117 -10.30 0.43 4.56
C ASN A 117 -11.08 -0.88 4.48
N ASP A 118 -10.67 -1.83 3.62
CA ASP A 118 -11.30 -3.15 3.50
C ASP A 118 -11.19 -3.94 4.80
N VAL A 119 -10.04 -3.95 5.46
CA VAL A 119 -9.84 -4.65 6.74
C VAL A 119 -10.19 -3.80 7.96
N GLY A 120 -10.33 -2.50 7.78
CA GLY A 120 -10.41 -1.50 8.84
C GLY A 120 -11.75 -1.42 9.57
N ALA A 121 -11.84 -0.36 10.40
CA ALA A 121 -13.06 0.00 11.13
C ALA A 121 -14.24 0.21 10.17
N ASN A 122 -15.43 -0.25 10.56
CA ASN A 122 -16.66 -0.31 9.76
C ASN A 122 -16.60 -1.28 8.55
N SER A 123 -15.52 -2.03 8.39
CA SER A 123 -15.34 -3.10 7.41
C SER A 123 -15.08 -4.44 8.09
N LEU A 124 -13.99 -5.18 7.76
CA LEU A 124 -13.83 -6.54 8.31
C LEU A 124 -13.67 -6.59 9.83
N ILE A 125 -12.97 -5.61 10.44
CA ILE A 125 -12.70 -5.68 11.88
C ILE A 125 -13.92 -5.40 12.77
N SER A 126 -14.87 -4.59 12.32
CA SER A 126 -16.01 -4.16 13.14
C SER A 126 -17.32 -3.98 12.37
N GLY A 127 -17.31 -4.16 11.06
CA GLY A 127 -18.51 -4.06 10.22
C GLY A 127 -19.37 -5.32 10.24
N GLY A 128 -20.65 -5.17 9.87
CA GLY A 128 -21.60 -6.26 9.75
C GLY A 128 -21.63 -6.96 8.39
N ASN A 129 -20.63 -6.78 7.54
CA ASN A 129 -20.57 -7.41 6.23
C ASN A 129 -20.23 -8.91 6.33
N LYS A 130 -20.54 -9.67 5.27
CA LYS A 130 -20.26 -11.11 5.20
C LYS A 130 -18.96 -11.44 4.47
N ALA A 131 -18.21 -10.43 4.06
CA ALA A 131 -16.95 -10.59 3.34
C ALA A 131 -15.85 -11.12 4.27
N SER A 132 -14.86 -11.73 3.65
CA SER A 132 -13.63 -12.23 4.29
C SER A 132 -12.39 -11.55 3.73
N ILE A 133 -11.24 -11.76 4.38
CA ILE A 133 -9.96 -11.32 3.86
C ILE A 133 -9.63 -11.96 2.49
N VAL A 134 -10.18 -13.14 2.21
CA VAL A 134 -10.02 -13.79 0.90
C VAL A 134 -10.73 -12.99 -0.19
N ASP A 135 -11.95 -12.52 0.06
CA ASP A 135 -12.75 -11.77 -0.90
C ASP A 135 -12.10 -10.42 -1.23
N THR A 136 -11.67 -9.69 -0.21
CA THR A 136 -11.01 -8.38 -0.39
C THR A 136 -9.66 -8.52 -1.10
N THR A 137 -8.88 -9.56 -0.77
CA THR A 137 -7.60 -9.83 -1.41
C THR A 137 -7.77 -10.27 -2.86
N ALA A 138 -8.74 -11.14 -3.14
CA ALA A 138 -9.05 -11.56 -4.50
C ALA A 138 -9.49 -10.38 -5.38
N CYS A 139 -10.30 -9.47 -4.82
CA CYS A 139 -10.66 -8.21 -5.47
C CYS A 139 -9.41 -7.40 -5.85
N ALA A 140 -8.53 -7.14 -4.89
CA ALA A 140 -7.32 -6.35 -5.11
C ALA A 140 -6.41 -6.96 -6.18
N VAL A 141 -6.22 -8.29 -6.17
CA VAL A 141 -5.42 -8.99 -7.20
C VAL A 141 -6.10 -8.96 -8.57
N ASN A 142 -7.44 -9.04 -8.64
CA ASN A 142 -8.18 -8.97 -9.88
C ASN A 142 -8.02 -7.61 -10.61
N TRP A 143 -7.66 -6.55 -9.90
CA TRP A 143 -7.30 -5.27 -10.50
C TRP A 143 -6.19 -5.42 -11.55
N VAL A 144 -5.17 -6.25 -11.30
CA VAL A 144 -4.08 -6.52 -12.26
C VAL A 144 -4.63 -7.13 -13.53
N LYS A 145 -5.50 -8.16 -13.41
CA LYS A 145 -6.12 -8.82 -14.57
C LYS A 145 -6.99 -7.85 -15.37
N THR A 146 -7.81 -7.06 -14.68
CA THR A 146 -8.72 -6.10 -15.30
C THR A 146 -7.98 -5.07 -16.15
N LEU A 147 -6.88 -4.53 -15.62
CA LEU A 147 -6.05 -3.60 -16.39
C LEU A 147 -5.24 -4.30 -17.50
N TYR A 148 -4.74 -5.51 -17.25
CA TYR A 148 -4.05 -6.30 -18.28
C TYR A 148 -4.96 -6.56 -19.49
N ASP A 149 -6.22 -6.94 -19.26
CA ASP A 149 -7.22 -7.16 -20.32
C ASP A 149 -7.48 -5.87 -21.12
N SER A 150 -7.31 -4.71 -20.50
CA SER A 150 -7.38 -3.41 -21.17
C SER A 150 -6.10 -2.99 -21.89
N GLY A 151 -5.03 -3.80 -21.84
CA GLY A 151 -3.76 -3.57 -22.52
C GLY A 151 -2.59 -3.13 -21.63
N ALA A 152 -2.77 -2.91 -20.33
CA ALA A 152 -1.68 -2.60 -19.40
C ALA A 152 -0.68 -3.76 -19.27
N ARG A 153 0.59 -3.46 -19.01
CA ARG A 153 1.65 -4.47 -18.96
C ARG A 153 2.59 -4.37 -17.76
N ASN A 154 2.73 -3.23 -17.12
CA ASN A 154 3.66 -3.07 -16.00
C ASN A 154 2.89 -2.69 -14.73
N PHE A 155 3.04 -3.48 -13.67
CA PHE A 155 2.27 -3.37 -12.44
C PHE A 155 3.17 -3.38 -11.22
N ILE A 156 2.88 -2.50 -10.25
CA ILE A 156 3.43 -2.52 -8.91
C ILE A 156 2.26 -2.61 -7.94
N PHE A 157 2.06 -3.78 -7.36
CA PHE A 157 1.07 -4.01 -6.31
C PHE A 157 1.75 -3.77 -4.96
N GLN A 158 1.23 -2.86 -4.16
CA GLN A 158 1.71 -2.57 -2.81
C GLN A 158 0.84 -3.34 -1.80
N ASN A 159 1.48 -4.16 -0.95
CA ASN A 159 0.77 -4.86 0.10
C ASN A 159 0.42 -3.93 1.27
N MET A 160 -0.47 -4.39 2.17
CA MET A 160 -0.85 -3.61 3.35
C MET A 160 0.34 -3.43 4.29
N ILE A 161 0.49 -2.23 4.85
CA ILE A 161 1.44 -1.94 5.92
C ILE A 161 1.09 -2.74 7.19
N PRO A 162 1.96 -2.83 8.21
CA PRO A 162 1.64 -3.49 9.47
C PRO A 162 0.62 -2.64 10.26
N LEU A 163 -0.67 -2.79 9.93
CA LEU A 163 -1.75 -1.94 10.45
C LEU A 163 -1.90 -2.01 11.97
N GLN A 164 -1.47 -3.09 12.63
CA GLN A 164 -1.42 -3.20 14.09
C GLN A 164 -0.44 -2.21 14.75
N LEU A 165 0.46 -1.61 13.98
CA LEU A 165 1.39 -0.57 14.47
C LEU A 165 0.82 0.85 14.31
N VAL A 166 -0.20 1.00 13.48
CA VAL A 166 -0.89 2.29 13.28
C VAL A 166 -1.63 2.68 14.56
N PRO A 167 -1.57 3.94 15.03
CA PRO A 167 -2.16 4.34 16.30
C PRO A 167 -3.62 3.93 16.50
N LEU A 168 -4.44 3.94 15.44
CA LEU A 168 -5.85 3.50 15.49
C LEU A 168 -6.00 2.03 15.93
N TYR A 169 -5.13 1.13 15.47
CA TYR A 169 -5.24 -0.31 15.67
C TYR A 169 -4.24 -0.88 16.68
N ALA A 170 -3.33 -0.05 17.18
CA ALA A 170 -2.35 -0.48 18.16
C ALA A 170 -2.99 -0.85 19.50
N ALA A 171 -2.38 -1.78 20.24
CA ALA A 171 -2.89 -2.21 21.53
C ALA A 171 -2.98 -1.08 22.59
N TYR A 172 -2.21 -0.01 22.38
CA TYR A 172 -2.23 1.22 23.19
C TYR A 172 -3.13 2.32 22.61
N SER A 173 -4.01 2.01 21.68
CA SER A 173 -4.90 2.97 21.03
C SER A 173 -5.87 3.65 21.99
N TRP A 174 -6.39 4.79 21.60
CA TRP A 174 -7.32 5.64 22.35
C TRP A 174 -8.55 5.99 21.49
N PRO A 175 -9.65 6.53 22.06
CA PRO A 175 -10.74 7.10 21.29
C PRO A 175 -10.21 8.28 20.44
N ASN A 176 -10.35 8.17 19.13
CA ASN A 176 -9.76 9.11 18.19
C ASN A 176 -10.74 9.46 17.07
N ARG A 177 -10.31 10.27 16.10
CA ARG A 177 -11.17 10.74 15.00
C ARG A 177 -11.77 9.64 14.13
N PHE A 178 -11.22 8.44 14.14
CA PHE A 178 -11.68 7.32 13.34
C PHE A 178 -12.57 6.35 14.14
N TRP A 179 -12.45 6.35 15.47
CA TRP A 179 -13.23 5.47 16.33
C TRP A 179 -13.27 5.97 17.77
N THR A 180 -14.49 6.26 18.25
CA THR A 180 -14.72 6.78 19.61
C THR A 180 -15.42 5.78 20.53
N ALA A 181 -16.08 4.75 19.98
CA ALA A 181 -16.79 3.75 20.77
C ALA A 181 -15.83 2.87 21.58
N PRO A 182 -16.29 2.31 22.72
CA PRO A 182 -15.51 1.35 23.49
C PRO A 182 -15.07 0.17 22.63
N ARG A 183 -13.83 -0.27 22.81
CA ARG A 183 -13.30 -1.47 22.18
C ARG A 183 -12.18 -2.09 23.00
N ASN A 184 -11.96 -3.38 22.83
CA ASN A 184 -10.75 -4.04 23.31
C ASN A 184 -9.60 -3.77 22.31
N THR A 185 -8.73 -2.81 22.63
CA THR A 185 -7.65 -2.40 21.73
C THR A 185 -6.62 -3.51 21.52
N THR A 186 -6.39 -4.37 22.52
CA THR A 186 -5.49 -5.53 22.38
C THR A 186 -6.07 -6.55 21.39
N GLU A 187 -7.34 -6.85 21.47
CA GLU A 187 -8.03 -7.78 20.57
C GLU A 187 -8.05 -7.22 19.14
N TRP A 188 -8.32 -5.93 18.97
CA TRP A 188 -8.25 -5.27 17.67
C TRP A 188 -6.85 -5.33 17.06
N SER A 189 -5.81 -5.14 17.88
CA SER A 189 -4.42 -5.22 17.43
C SER A 189 -4.06 -6.64 16.95
N VAL A 190 -4.48 -7.67 17.67
CA VAL A 190 -4.30 -9.07 17.28
C VAL A 190 -5.07 -9.37 15.99
N PHE A 191 -6.35 -8.98 15.90
CA PHE A 191 -7.16 -9.17 14.71
C PHE A 191 -6.56 -8.48 13.49
N MET A 192 -6.10 -7.24 13.67
CA MET A 192 -5.47 -6.48 12.58
C MET A 192 -4.16 -7.13 12.11
N THR A 193 -3.39 -7.70 13.04
CA THR A 193 -2.18 -8.49 12.70
C THR A 193 -2.55 -9.68 11.80
N GLU A 194 -3.55 -10.46 12.19
CA GLU A 194 -4.01 -11.63 11.45
C GLU A 194 -4.56 -11.26 10.06
N LEU A 195 -5.41 -10.23 9.99
CA LEU A 195 -5.98 -9.76 8.72
C LEU A 195 -4.88 -9.27 7.76
N THR A 196 -3.93 -8.50 8.27
CA THR A 196 -2.84 -7.92 7.45
C THR A 196 -1.89 -9.00 6.96
N LEU A 197 -1.41 -9.87 7.84
CA LEU A 197 -0.46 -10.94 7.47
C LEU A 197 -1.09 -11.95 6.52
N SER A 198 -2.32 -12.39 6.81
CA SER A 198 -3.01 -13.35 5.93
C SER A 198 -3.36 -12.72 4.57
N GLY A 199 -3.86 -11.48 4.52
CA GLY A 199 -4.13 -10.77 3.29
C GLY A 199 -2.87 -10.56 2.44
N ASN A 200 -1.75 -10.20 3.06
CA ASN A 200 -0.48 -10.03 2.36
C ASN A 200 0.08 -11.37 1.84
N ALA A 201 -0.05 -12.45 2.61
CA ALA A 201 0.35 -13.78 2.16
C ALA A 201 -0.50 -14.27 0.98
N LEU A 202 -1.83 -14.08 1.05
CA LEU A 202 -2.76 -14.43 -0.01
C LEU A 202 -2.50 -13.62 -1.28
N SER A 203 -2.32 -12.29 -1.17
CA SER A 203 -2.03 -11.44 -2.32
C SER A 203 -0.75 -11.87 -3.04
N LYS A 204 0.31 -12.20 -2.30
CA LYS A 204 1.56 -12.72 -2.87
C LYS A 204 1.37 -14.02 -3.64
N LEU A 205 0.63 -14.98 -3.07
CA LEU A 205 0.34 -16.27 -3.71
C LEU A 205 -0.52 -16.09 -4.97
N MET A 206 -1.59 -15.29 -4.87
CA MET A 206 -2.51 -15.01 -5.97
C MET A 206 -1.81 -14.24 -7.10
N LEU A 207 -0.97 -13.26 -6.80
CA LEU A 207 -0.19 -12.52 -7.80
C LEU A 207 0.80 -13.42 -8.51
N LYS A 208 1.46 -14.32 -7.78
CA LYS A 208 2.40 -15.29 -8.37
C LYS A 208 1.68 -16.26 -9.32
N ASP A 209 0.51 -16.76 -8.95
CA ASP A 209 -0.32 -17.61 -9.81
C ASP A 209 -0.80 -16.84 -11.04
N LEU A 210 -1.32 -15.62 -10.84
CA LEU A 210 -1.81 -14.77 -11.92
C LEU A 210 -0.70 -14.40 -12.91
N ALA A 211 0.49 -14.07 -12.44
CA ALA A 211 1.63 -13.69 -13.28
C ALA A 211 1.98 -14.78 -14.30
N SER A 212 1.86 -16.04 -13.94
CA SER A 212 2.11 -17.16 -14.85
C SER A 212 1.14 -17.24 -16.03
N LYS A 213 -0.05 -16.61 -15.90
CA LYS A 213 -1.14 -16.62 -16.87
C LYS A 213 -1.18 -15.35 -17.73
N LEU A 214 -0.51 -14.28 -17.32
CA LEU A 214 -0.53 -12.98 -17.99
C LEU A 214 0.73 -12.75 -18.84
N ARG A 215 0.74 -13.32 -20.02
CA ARG A 215 1.90 -13.31 -20.91
C ARG A 215 2.35 -11.88 -21.26
N GLY A 216 3.63 -11.58 -21.02
CA GLY A 216 4.24 -10.28 -21.32
C GLY A 216 3.86 -9.17 -20.32
N ALA A 217 3.22 -9.53 -19.20
CA ALA A 217 3.08 -8.62 -18.08
C ALA A 217 4.35 -8.63 -17.22
N HIS A 218 4.67 -7.48 -16.61
CA HIS A 218 5.68 -7.33 -15.57
C HIS A 218 4.95 -6.98 -14.28
N ILE A 219 4.90 -7.92 -13.34
CA ILE A 219 4.14 -7.80 -12.10
C ILE A 219 5.10 -7.83 -10.92
N ALA A 220 5.15 -6.72 -10.19
CA ALA A 220 5.89 -6.58 -8.95
C ALA A 220 4.95 -6.57 -7.75
N LEU A 221 5.36 -7.26 -6.69
CA LEU A 221 4.89 -6.99 -5.33
C LEU A 221 5.90 -6.09 -4.64
N PHE A 222 5.46 -4.91 -4.22
CA PHE A 222 6.20 -4.01 -3.35
C PHE A 222 5.79 -4.27 -1.90
N ASP A 223 6.73 -4.69 -1.07
CA ASP A 223 6.52 -5.07 0.31
C ASP A 223 6.50 -3.84 1.24
N SER A 224 5.38 -3.10 1.18
CA SER A 224 5.12 -1.96 2.06
C SER A 224 5.08 -2.39 3.53
N HIS A 225 4.63 -3.63 3.80
CA HIS A 225 4.58 -4.18 5.16
C HIS A 225 5.97 -4.20 5.79
N SER A 226 6.94 -4.83 5.13
CA SER A 226 8.30 -4.94 5.67
C SER A 226 9.00 -3.59 5.70
N LEU A 227 8.74 -2.69 4.75
CA LEU A 227 9.29 -1.33 4.76
C LEU A 227 8.80 -0.53 5.98
N PHE A 228 7.50 -0.55 6.28
CA PHE A 228 6.95 0.15 7.45
C PHE A 228 7.35 -0.49 8.77
N GLN A 229 7.48 -1.81 8.82
CA GLN A 229 8.04 -2.51 9.98
C GLN A 229 9.49 -2.06 10.24
N ASP A 230 10.32 -1.97 9.20
CA ASP A 230 11.71 -1.53 9.30
C ASP A 230 11.80 -0.04 9.75
N MET A 231 10.90 0.84 9.24
CA MET A 231 10.78 2.22 9.72
C MET A 231 10.39 2.30 11.20
N PHE A 232 9.52 1.42 11.66
CA PHE A 232 9.07 1.36 13.05
C PHE A 232 10.18 0.88 13.99
N ASP A 233 10.91 -0.16 13.59
CA ASP A 233 11.96 -0.79 14.39
C ASP A 233 13.27 0.01 14.38
N HIS A 234 13.56 0.73 13.29
CA HIS A 234 14.80 1.48 13.07
C HIS A 234 14.55 2.95 12.65
N PRO A 235 13.76 3.74 13.42
CA PRO A 235 13.31 5.05 12.99
C PRO A 235 14.46 6.03 12.62
N SER A 236 15.61 5.92 13.26
CA SER A 236 16.77 6.77 12.97
C SER A 236 17.36 6.61 11.57
N LEU A 237 17.01 5.53 10.85
CA LEU A 237 17.42 5.33 9.46
C LEU A 237 16.49 6.04 8.47
N TYR A 238 15.32 6.49 8.91
CA TYR A 238 14.24 6.94 8.07
C TYR A 238 13.66 8.30 8.42
N LEU A 239 13.47 8.57 9.72
CA LEU A 239 12.89 9.81 10.20
C LEU A 239 14.02 10.83 10.44
N ASN A 240 13.81 12.07 10.01
CA ASN A 240 14.86 13.11 10.01
C ASN A 240 14.37 14.46 10.54
N GLY A 241 13.28 14.48 11.29
CA GLY A 241 12.79 15.68 11.96
C GLY A 241 13.72 16.10 13.12
N THR A 242 13.48 17.29 13.66
CA THR A 242 14.29 17.89 14.72
C THR A 242 13.80 17.55 16.13
N ALA A 243 12.55 17.09 16.28
CA ALA A 243 12.02 16.56 17.53
C ALA A 243 12.48 15.12 17.80
N PRO A 244 12.31 14.58 19.02
CA PRO A 244 12.51 13.17 19.29
C PRO A 244 11.69 12.27 18.36
N LEU A 245 12.32 11.19 17.83
CA LEU A 245 11.68 10.28 16.90
C LEU A 245 10.50 9.56 17.54
N ASN A 246 9.37 9.50 16.84
CA ASN A 246 8.13 8.94 17.35
C ASN A 246 7.45 8.05 16.31
N VAL A 247 7.37 6.77 16.61
CA VAL A 247 6.71 5.74 15.77
C VAL A 247 5.39 5.24 16.34
N LYS A 248 5.04 5.65 17.58
CA LYS A 248 3.82 5.22 18.28
C LYS A 248 2.71 6.27 18.26
N GLY A 249 3.06 7.54 18.30
CA GLY A 249 2.13 8.67 18.17
C GLY A 249 2.08 9.19 16.76
N ALA A 250 1.31 10.25 16.56
CA ALA A 250 1.16 10.93 15.29
C ALA A 250 1.48 12.43 15.41
N SER A 251 1.89 13.06 14.31
CA SER A 251 2.16 14.50 14.28
C SER A 251 0.90 15.35 14.50
N ASN A 252 -0.28 14.79 14.19
CA ASN A 252 -1.59 15.42 14.42
C ASN A 252 -2.49 14.45 15.17
N THR A 253 -2.43 14.46 16.48
CA THR A 253 -3.19 13.55 17.36
C THR A 253 -4.45 14.24 17.87
N CYS A 254 -5.59 13.55 17.83
CA CYS A 254 -6.81 13.98 18.53
C CYS A 254 -7.29 12.89 19.51
N VAL A 255 -7.51 13.27 20.76
CA VAL A 255 -8.13 12.42 21.78
C VAL A 255 -9.57 12.86 21.96
N PHE A 256 -10.49 11.94 21.72
CA PHE A 256 -11.94 12.16 21.85
C PHE A 256 -12.43 11.59 23.19
N PRO A 257 -13.55 12.10 23.71
CA PRO A 257 -14.28 11.42 24.77
C PRO A 257 -14.71 10.01 24.31
N LEU A 258 -14.77 9.08 25.25
CA LEU A 258 -15.34 7.77 25.00
C LEU A 258 -16.83 7.91 24.66
N ASP A 259 -17.36 7.01 23.83
CA ASP A 259 -18.76 6.95 23.35
C ASP A 259 -19.16 8.09 22.39
N GLY A 260 -18.19 8.81 21.85
CA GLY A 260 -18.49 9.84 20.85
C GLY A 260 -19.42 10.95 21.34
N THR A 261 -19.62 11.08 22.66
CA THR A 261 -20.36 12.22 23.22
C THR A 261 -19.70 13.49 22.73
N PRO A 262 -20.42 14.46 22.17
CA PRO A 262 -19.83 15.62 21.56
C PRO A 262 -19.17 16.54 22.59
N GLY A 263 -18.02 16.12 23.08
CA GLY A 263 -17.04 16.96 23.75
C GLY A 263 -16.04 17.42 22.69
N THR A 264 -15.51 18.61 22.84
CA THR A 264 -14.43 19.06 21.95
C THR A 264 -13.24 18.13 22.12
N PRO A 265 -12.73 17.45 21.05
CA PRO A 265 -11.55 16.62 21.18
C PRO A 265 -10.35 17.47 21.60
N VAL A 266 -9.43 16.90 22.35
CA VAL A 266 -8.14 17.53 22.60
C VAL A 266 -7.21 17.14 21.47
N CYS A 267 -6.87 18.08 20.60
CA CYS A 267 -5.99 17.86 19.48
C CYS A 267 -4.65 18.57 19.69
N THR A 268 -3.57 17.89 19.30
CA THR A 268 -2.22 18.44 19.23
C THR A 268 -1.70 18.34 17.80
N ALA A 269 -0.94 19.34 17.36
CA ALA A 269 -0.32 19.35 16.06
C ALA A 269 1.16 19.73 16.17
N THR A 270 2.02 18.92 15.58
CA THR A 270 3.44 19.22 15.41
C THR A 270 3.64 19.90 14.06
N LEU A 271 4.39 20.99 14.04
CA LEU A 271 4.57 21.85 12.87
C LEU A 271 6.02 21.86 12.38
N GLY A 272 6.23 22.36 11.17
CA GLY A 272 7.56 22.53 10.60
C GLY A 272 8.31 21.20 10.43
N THR A 273 9.63 21.25 10.60
CA THR A 273 10.54 20.11 10.46
C THR A 273 10.34 19.03 11.54
N ASP A 274 9.73 19.38 12.67
CA ASP A 274 9.44 18.42 13.73
C ASP A 274 8.43 17.34 13.30
N ARG A 275 7.57 17.63 12.31
CA ARG A 275 6.65 16.63 11.69
C ARG A 275 7.39 15.43 11.13
N ASP A 276 8.60 15.62 10.65
CA ASP A 276 9.44 14.59 10.03
C ASP A 276 10.06 13.63 11.04
N SER A 277 9.87 13.89 12.34
CA SER A 277 10.22 12.95 13.43
C SER A 277 9.16 11.87 13.67
N PHE A 278 7.98 11.98 13.04
CA PHE A 278 6.87 11.04 13.23
C PHE A 278 6.74 10.08 12.05
N LEU A 279 6.42 8.81 12.36
CA LEU A 279 6.08 7.81 11.34
C LEU A 279 4.65 8.02 10.81
N TRP A 280 3.75 8.54 11.65
CA TRP A 280 2.33 8.74 11.34
C TRP A 280 1.96 10.21 11.32
N ALA A 281 1.11 10.59 10.35
CA ALA A 281 0.56 11.94 10.25
C ALA A 281 -0.61 12.14 11.21
N ASP A 282 -1.45 11.14 11.36
CA ASP A 282 -2.56 11.06 12.29
C ASP A 282 -2.73 9.62 12.80
N GLU A 283 -3.89 9.30 13.40
CA GLU A 283 -4.12 7.99 13.98
C GLU A 283 -4.24 6.85 12.95
N LEU A 284 -4.25 7.16 11.64
CA LEU A 284 -4.38 6.17 10.56
C LEU A 284 -3.33 6.32 9.45
N HIS A 285 -2.92 7.54 9.13
CA HIS A 285 -2.17 7.81 7.90
C HIS A 285 -0.66 7.89 8.13
N PRO A 286 0.16 7.41 7.17
CA PRO A 286 1.59 7.67 7.14
C PRO A 286 1.92 9.16 7.19
N SER A 287 3.07 9.51 7.75
CA SER A 287 3.57 10.88 7.70
C SER A 287 4.09 11.24 6.30
N GLU A 288 4.22 12.54 6.03
CA GLU A 288 4.82 12.99 4.77
C GLU A 288 6.28 12.51 4.62
N GLN A 289 7.03 12.33 5.74
CA GLN A 289 8.36 11.73 5.69
C GLN A 289 8.28 10.26 5.27
N ALA A 290 7.32 9.49 5.78
CA ALA A 290 7.09 8.11 5.33
C ALA A 290 6.73 8.07 3.84
N ASP A 291 5.90 8.99 3.35
CA ASP A 291 5.56 9.13 1.93
C ASP A 291 6.79 9.41 1.05
N ARG A 292 7.71 10.28 1.51
CA ARG A 292 8.98 10.53 0.80
C ARG A 292 9.84 9.27 0.71
N ILE A 293 9.83 8.43 1.75
CA ILE A 293 10.55 7.15 1.76
C ILE A 293 9.93 6.17 0.78
N VAL A 294 8.61 5.97 0.85
CA VAL A 294 7.87 5.13 -0.11
C VAL A 294 8.15 5.60 -1.55
N ALA A 295 8.10 6.90 -1.78
CA ALA A 295 8.36 7.48 -3.09
C ALA A 295 9.79 7.21 -3.59
N ARG A 296 10.78 7.32 -2.71
CA ARG A 296 12.19 7.00 -3.04
C ARG A 296 12.33 5.55 -3.52
N GLU A 297 11.71 4.63 -2.77
CA GLU A 297 11.77 3.21 -3.08
C GLU A 297 11.01 2.86 -4.38
N ILE A 298 9.79 3.36 -4.55
CA ILE A 298 9.00 3.17 -5.78
C ILE A 298 9.71 3.80 -7.00
N ALA A 299 10.27 4.99 -6.87
CA ALA A 299 11.04 5.63 -7.95
C ALA A 299 12.27 4.79 -8.35
N SER A 300 12.91 4.12 -7.39
CA SER A 300 14.00 3.17 -7.66
C SER A 300 13.52 2.00 -8.53
N VAL A 301 12.36 1.41 -8.19
CA VAL A 301 11.73 0.32 -8.95
C VAL A 301 11.37 0.77 -10.38
N ILE A 302 10.74 1.92 -10.54
CA ILE A 302 10.35 2.50 -11.84
C ILE A 302 11.57 2.74 -12.74
N ARG A 303 12.70 3.11 -12.15
CA ARG A 303 13.98 3.28 -12.85
C ARG A 303 14.69 1.96 -13.18
N GLY A 304 14.09 0.82 -12.86
CA GLY A 304 14.65 -0.51 -13.10
C GLY A 304 15.86 -0.83 -12.21
N LYS A 305 15.98 -0.19 -11.04
CA LYS A 305 17.03 -0.49 -10.07
C LYS A 305 16.60 -1.64 -9.16
N ALA A 306 17.56 -2.44 -8.71
CA ALA A 306 17.32 -3.44 -7.66
C ALA A 306 16.79 -2.76 -6.39
N ASN A 307 15.77 -3.35 -5.80
CA ASN A 307 15.14 -2.84 -4.60
C ASN A 307 14.79 -3.98 -3.65
N LYS A 308 15.24 -3.92 -2.39
CA LYS A 308 15.07 -4.99 -1.40
C LYS A 308 13.59 -5.25 -1.03
N TRP A 309 12.73 -4.26 -1.26
CA TRP A 309 11.30 -4.33 -0.95
C TRP A 309 10.46 -4.82 -2.14
N THR A 310 11.09 -5.19 -3.26
CA THR A 310 10.36 -5.53 -4.48
C THR A 310 10.67 -6.94 -4.94
N THR A 311 9.61 -7.73 -5.15
CA THR A 311 9.68 -9.05 -5.77
C THR A 311 8.97 -9.00 -7.12
N TRP A 312 9.67 -9.32 -8.20
CA TRP A 312 9.10 -9.48 -9.53
C TRP A 312 8.65 -10.93 -9.75
N PHE A 313 7.45 -11.12 -10.25
CA PHE A 313 6.89 -12.45 -10.58
C PHE A 313 6.99 -12.77 -12.07
N SER A 314 7.15 -11.74 -12.92
CA SER A 314 7.25 -11.88 -14.38
C SER A 314 7.94 -10.66 -15.00
#